data_6f6e3948f05a16757a969d8251778a99
#
_entry.id   6f6e3948f05a16757a969d8251778a99
#
_cell.length_a   1.000
_cell.length_b   1.000
_cell.length_c   1.000
_cell.angle_alpha   90.00
_cell.angle_beta   90.00
_cell.angle_gamma   90.00
#
_symmetry.space_group_name_H-M   'P 1'
#
loop_
_entity.id
_entity.type
_entity.pdbx_description
1 polymer ?
#
loop_
_entity_poly.entity_id
_entity_poly.type
_entity_poly.pdbx_seq_one_letter_code
_entity_poly.pdbx_strand_id
1 'polypeptide(L)'
;MKEIENNQWITNYRTDQPHFGLERMVELLALRGNPHFKLKVIHIGGTNGKGSTIAFLKKMLEKLGLRVGVFSSPYLIHYTDQISINGESIPEARLEALMADYQSLLEGESATNLQGTTEFEIITAIAYDYFASEQVDVAIMEVGMGGLLDSTNVCQPILTGITTIGLDHVALLGDTLEAIAEQKA
;
A
#
# COMPACT_ATOMS: atom_id res chain seq x y z
N MET A 1 -20.83 -15.13 8.39
CA MET A 1 -20.02 -14.12 7.70
C MET A 1 -20.15 -12.86 8.55
N LYS A 2 -19.27 -12.65 9.51
CA LYS A 2 -19.13 -11.35 10.16
C LYS A 2 -18.12 -10.59 9.33
N GLU A 3 -18.59 -9.76 8.42
CA GLU A 3 -17.79 -8.66 7.89
C GLU A 3 -17.30 -7.86 9.09
N ILE A 4 -16.11 -7.30 8.98
CA ILE A 4 -15.49 -6.45 9.99
C ILE A 4 -16.44 -5.27 10.24
N GLU A 5 -17.44 -5.47 11.10
CA GLU A 5 -18.42 -4.44 11.48
C GLU A 5 -17.76 -3.24 12.18
N ASN A 6 -16.50 -3.39 12.61
CA ASN A 6 -15.75 -2.35 13.31
C ASN A 6 -14.93 -1.44 12.37
N ASN A 7 -14.91 -1.67 11.05
CA ASN A 7 -14.16 -0.84 10.10
C ASN A 7 -14.98 0.28 9.44
N GLN A 8 -16.13 0.66 10.01
CA GLN A 8 -16.91 1.79 9.50
C GLN A 8 -16.09 3.08 9.42
N TRP A 9 -15.12 3.26 10.33
CA TRP A 9 -14.29 4.45 10.32
C TRP A 9 -13.50 4.61 9.02
N ILE A 10 -12.71 3.61 8.61
CA ILE A 10 -11.88 3.72 7.41
C ILE A 10 -12.71 3.85 6.14
N THR A 11 -13.92 3.28 6.10
CA THR A 11 -14.82 3.39 4.95
C THR A 11 -15.31 4.82 4.70
N ASN A 12 -15.29 5.69 5.72
CA ASN A 12 -15.59 7.11 5.56
C ASN A 12 -14.55 7.85 4.70
N TYR A 13 -13.37 7.25 4.52
CA TYR A 13 -12.26 7.76 3.71
C TYR A 13 -12.26 7.21 2.28
N ARG A 14 -13.27 6.41 1.92
CA ARG A 14 -13.47 5.95 0.53
C ARG A 14 -13.82 7.12 -0.36
N THR A 15 -13.17 7.17 -1.49
CA THR A 15 -13.45 8.15 -2.52
C THR A 15 -13.31 7.53 -3.89
N ASP A 16 -14.20 7.90 -4.81
CA ASP A 16 -14.11 7.55 -6.21
C ASP A 16 -13.17 8.50 -6.97
N GLN A 17 -12.72 9.56 -6.30
CA GLN A 17 -11.77 10.52 -6.88
C GLN A 17 -10.37 10.20 -6.36
N PRO A 18 -9.48 9.64 -7.20
CA PRO A 18 -8.09 9.46 -6.82
C PRO A 18 -7.47 10.83 -6.54
N HIS A 19 -6.79 10.93 -5.43
CA HIS A 19 -6.05 12.12 -5.10
C HIS A 19 -4.57 11.85 -5.36
N PHE A 20 -4.03 12.50 -6.36
CA PHE A 20 -2.63 12.40 -6.71
C PHE A 20 -1.78 13.33 -5.85
N GLY A 21 -0.68 12.82 -5.36
CA GLY A 21 0.28 13.54 -4.53
C GLY A 21 0.75 12.67 -3.36
N LEU A 22 2.00 12.86 -2.96
CA LEU A 22 2.62 12.06 -1.90
C LEU A 22 2.69 12.81 -0.56
N GLU A 23 2.32 14.09 -0.54
CA GLU A 23 2.52 14.99 0.60
C GLU A 23 1.83 14.47 1.85
N ARG A 24 0.57 14.00 1.73
CA ARG A 24 -0.19 13.44 2.87
C ARG A 24 0.41 12.13 3.35
N MET A 25 0.85 11.28 2.43
CA MET A 25 1.52 10.02 2.78
C MET A 25 2.83 10.27 3.53
N VAL A 26 3.63 11.23 3.07
CA VAL A 26 4.89 11.61 3.73
C VAL A 26 4.62 12.14 5.13
N GLU A 27 3.62 13.01 5.30
CA GLU A 27 3.26 13.55 6.61
C GLU A 27 2.67 12.47 7.54
N LEU A 28 1.77 11.64 7.03
CA LEU A 28 1.15 10.55 7.78
C LEU A 28 2.21 9.56 8.31
N LEU A 29 3.17 9.18 7.47
CA LEU A 29 4.28 8.31 7.87
C LEU A 29 5.28 9.00 8.80
N ALA A 30 5.48 10.32 8.65
CA ALA A 30 6.33 11.09 9.56
C ALA A 30 5.78 11.08 10.99
N LEU A 31 4.47 11.21 11.16
CA LEU A 31 3.80 11.09 12.46
C LEU A 31 3.98 9.71 13.11
N ARG A 32 4.29 8.68 12.32
CA ARG A 32 4.61 7.31 12.77
C ARG A 32 6.11 7.00 12.84
N GLY A 33 6.97 8.02 12.72
CA GLY A 33 8.42 7.88 12.78
C GLY A 33 9.05 7.25 11.54
N ASN A 34 8.44 7.49 10.37
CA ASN A 34 8.92 7.09 9.05
C ASN A 34 9.23 5.59 8.92
N PRO A 35 8.27 4.69 9.19
CA PRO A 35 8.51 3.24 9.20
C PRO A 35 9.01 2.72 7.84
N HIS A 36 8.58 3.33 6.73
CA HIS A 36 8.96 2.96 5.36
C HIS A 36 10.46 3.06 5.09
N PHE A 37 11.20 3.94 5.77
CA PHE A 37 12.65 4.05 5.62
C PHE A 37 13.42 2.92 6.31
N LYS A 38 12.76 2.14 7.17
CA LYS A 38 13.37 0.99 7.86
C LYS A 38 13.30 -0.29 7.04
N LEU A 39 12.62 -0.27 5.90
CA LEU A 39 12.29 -1.45 5.11
C LEU A 39 13.13 -1.53 3.83
N LYS A 40 13.48 -2.75 3.46
CA LYS A 40 13.94 -3.06 2.10
C LYS A 40 12.71 -3.32 1.24
N VAL A 41 12.39 -2.40 0.36
CA VAL A 41 11.16 -2.48 -0.43
C VAL A 41 11.44 -2.96 -1.86
N ILE A 42 10.63 -3.89 -2.33
CA ILE A 42 10.48 -4.24 -3.75
C ILE A 42 9.16 -3.64 -4.20
N HIS A 43 9.18 -2.77 -5.19
CA HIS A 43 8.01 -2.03 -5.66
C HIS A 43 7.56 -2.54 -7.01
N ILE A 44 6.35 -3.08 -7.12
CA ILE A 44 5.84 -3.75 -8.32
C ILE A 44 4.64 -2.99 -8.89
N GLY A 45 4.85 -2.42 -10.08
CA GLY A 45 3.84 -1.75 -10.88
C GLY A 45 3.50 -2.49 -12.17
N GLY A 46 2.57 -1.93 -12.93
CA GLY A 46 2.16 -2.45 -14.23
C GLY A 46 0.65 -2.50 -14.40
N THR A 47 0.21 -2.71 -15.64
CA THR A 47 -1.22 -2.83 -15.95
C THR A 47 -1.75 -4.20 -15.53
N ASN A 48 -1.15 -5.27 -16.00
CA ASN A 48 -1.56 -6.64 -15.69
C ASN A 48 -0.39 -7.47 -15.15
N GLY A 49 -0.70 -8.51 -14.36
CA GLY A 49 0.29 -9.46 -13.89
C GLY A 49 1.05 -9.07 -12.63
N LYS A 50 0.73 -7.93 -11.99
CA LYS A 50 1.34 -7.52 -10.71
C LYS A 50 1.21 -8.61 -9.64
N GLY A 51 -0.01 -9.01 -9.30
CA GLY A 51 -0.27 -10.02 -8.28
C GLY A 51 0.39 -11.37 -8.56
N SER A 52 0.42 -11.83 -9.84
CA SER A 52 1.12 -13.07 -10.21
C SER A 52 2.63 -12.94 -10.01
N THR A 53 3.22 -11.83 -10.43
CA THR A 53 4.65 -11.55 -10.24
C THR A 53 5.00 -11.52 -8.75
N ILE A 54 4.18 -10.85 -7.95
CA ILE A 54 4.34 -10.77 -6.49
C ILE A 54 4.26 -12.16 -5.87
N ALA A 55 3.29 -12.98 -6.27
CA ALA A 55 3.10 -14.33 -5.74
C ALA A 55 4.33 -15.22 -6.00
N PHE A 56 4.90 -15.18 -7.21
CA PHE A 56 6.13 -15.91 -7.54
C PHE A 56 7.33 -15.38 -6.76
N LEU A 57 7.52 -14.06 -6.75
CA LEU A 57 8.64 -13.42 -6.08
C LEU A 57 8.61 -13.70 -4.56
N LYS A 58 7.45 -13.52 -3.93
CA LYS A 58 7.23 -13.87 -2.52
C LYS A 58 7.68 -15.30 -2.25
N LYS A 59 7.20 -16.26 -3.08
CA LYS A 59 7.51 -17.68 -2.86
C LYS A 59 8.99 -18.01 -3.01
N MET A 60 9.68 -17.35 -3.93
CA MET A 60 11.12 -17.50 -4.09
C MET A 60 11.88 -16.95 -2.86
N LEU A 61 11.52 -15.77 -2.38
CA LEU A 61 12.16 -15.15 -1.21
C LEU A 61 11.89 -15.95 0.08
N GLU A 62 10.67 -16.44 0.27
CA GLU A 62 10.34 -17.35 1.39
C GLU A 62 11.18 -18.62 1.37
N LYS A 63 11.44 -19.19 0.19
CA LYS A 63 12.30 -20.38 0.03
C LYS A 63 13.77 -20.11 0.37
N LEU A 64 14.20 -18.87 0.31
CA LEU A 64 15.51 -18.43 0.81
C LEU A 64 15.54 -18.17 2.31
N GLY A 65 14.43 -18.43 3.02
CA GLY A 65 14.32 -18.25 4.46
C GLY A 65 14.03 -16.82 4.90
N LEU A 66 13.67 -15.92 3.97
CA LEU A 66 13.35 -14.53 4.29
C LEU A 66 11.92 -14.39 4.82
N ARG A 67 11.73 -13.47 5.75
CA ARG A 67 10.43 -13.02 6.21
C ARG A 67 9.92 -11.93 5.27
N VAL A 68 8.89 -12.24 4.48
CA VAL A 68 8.43 -11.41 3.37
C VAL A 68 7.08 -10.81 3.69
N GLY A 69 7.02 -9.47 3.80
CA GLY A 69 5.78 -8.71 3.82
C GLY A 69 5.25 -8.50 2.40
N VAL A 70 3.95 -8.55 2.20
CA VAL A 70 3.28 -8.24 0.93
C VAL A 70 2.11 -7.32 1.19
N PHE A 71 2.10 -6.19 0.50
CA PHE A 71 0.93 -5.33 0.35
C PHE A 71 0.39 -5.46 -1.06
N SER A 72 -0.90 -5.77 -1.20
CA SER A 72 -1.56 -5.91 -2.49
C SER A 72 -2.98 -5.34 -2.46
N SER A 73 -3.45 -4.85 -3.60
CA SER A 73 -4.79 -4.27 -3.76
C SER A 73 -5.38 -4.57 -5.14
N PRO A 74 -6.72 -4.67 -5.22
CA PRO A 74 -7.68 -4.74 -4.12
C PRO A 74 -7.65 -6.09 -3.39
N TYR A 75 -8.28 -6.18 -2.22
CA TYR A 75 -8.46 -7.46 -1.54
C TYR A 75 -9.46 -8.37 -2.30
N LEU A 76 -9.30 -9.69 -2.15
CA LEU A 76 -10.14 -10.65 -2.85
C LEU A 76 -11.32 -11.14 -2.00
N ILE A 77 -11.10 -11.43 -0.72
CA ILE A 77 -12.10 -12.03 0.17
C ILE A 77 -12.24 -11.20 1.43
N HIS A 78 -11.13 -10.97 2.15
CA HIS A 78 -11.13 -10.24 3.41
C HIS A 78 -10.25 -8.99 3.30
N TYR A 79 -10.66 -7.94 3.99
CA TYR A 79 -9.92 -6.68 4.02
C TYR A 79 -8.47 -6.86 4.52
N THR A 80 -8.26 -7.79 5.45
CA THR A 80 -6.94 -8.18 5.98
C THR A 80 -6.02 -8.79 4.93
N ASP A 81 -6.54 -9.31 3.81
CA ASP A 81 -5.74 -9.98 2.78
C ASP A 81 -4.82 -9.01 2.03
N GLN A 82 -5.07 -7.71 2.14
CA GLN A 82 -4.20 -6.68 1.55
C GLN A 82 -2.80 -6.66 2.17
N ILE A 83 -2.67 -7.08 3.43
CA ILE A 83 -1.43 -7.04 4.20
C ILE A 83 -1.13 -8.46 4.71
N SER A 84 -0.03 -9.04 4.27
CA SER A 84 0.35 -10.38 4.70
C SER A 84 1.85 -10.50 4.96
N ILE A 85 2.23 -11.44 5.83
CA ILE A 85 3.63 -11.83 6.06
C ILE A 85 3.74 -13.33 5.85
N ASN A 86 4.63 -13.76 4.96
CA ASN A 86 4.82 -15.16 4.59
C ASN A 86 3.50 -15.88 4.19
N GLY A 87 2.56 -15.11 3.63
CA GLY A 87 1.26 -15.62 3.16
C GLY A 87 0.18 -15.69 4.23
N GLU A 88 0.45 -15.30 5.43
CA GLU A 88 -0.55 -15.14 6.49
C GLU A 88 -1.01 -13.69 6.54
N SER A 89 -2.31 -13.46 6.39
CA SER A 89 -2.90 -12.11 6.48
C SER A 89 -2.66 -11.50 7.85
N ILE A 90 -2.56 -10.18 7.92
CA ILE A 90 -2.47 -9.46 9.20
C ILE A 90 -3.60 -9.92 10.13
N PRO A 91 -3.31 -10.25 11.41
CA PRO A 91 -4.34 -10.58 12.36
C PRO A 91 -5.33 -9.43 12.53
N GLU A 92 -6.63 -9.74 12.54
CA GLU A 92 -7.70 -8.74 12.63
C GLU A 92 -7.49 -7.78 13.81
N ALA A 93 -7.22 -8.30 14.99
CA ALA A 93 -6.95 -7.49 16.18
C ALA A 93 -5.74 -6.56 16.03
N ARG A 94 -4.73 -6.96 15.22
CA ARG A 94 -3.56 -6.12 14.96
C ARG A 94 -3.90 -5.01 13.98
N LEU A 95 -4.68 -5.30 12.95
CA LEU A 95 -5.17 -4.31 12.01
C LEU A 95 -6.06 -3.28 12.71
N GLU A 96 -7.00 -3.73 13.57
CA GLU A 96 -7.86 -2.85 14.36
C GLU A 96 -7.06 -1.92 15.29
N ALA A 97 -6.03 -2.44 15.95
CA ALA A 97 -5.16 -1.62 16.80
C ALA A 97 -4.44 -0.54 16.00
N LEU A 98 -3.89 -0.88 14.83
CA LEU A 98 -3.25 0.09 13.94
C LEU A 98 -4.26 1.11 13.41
N MET A 99 -5.46 0.68 13.02
CA MET A 99 -6.52 1.59 12.59
C MET A 99 -6.89 2.59 13.70
N ALA A 100 -6.99 2.16 14.95
CA ALA A 100 -7.27 3.05 16.08
C ALA A 100 -6.14 4.08 16.29
N ASP A 101 -4.88 3.68 16.13
CA ASP A 101 -3.74 4.58 16.17
C ASP A 101 -3.84 5.66 15.07
N TYR A 102 -4.10 5.25 13.83
CA TYR A 102 -4.25 6.17 12.70
C TYR A 102 -5.49 7.06 12.82
N GLN A 103 -6.59 6.54 13.36
CA GLN A 103 -7.77 7.33 13.68
C GLN A 103 -7.41 8.46 14.64
N SER A 104 -6.73 8.15 15.73
CA SER A 104 -6.31 9.15 16.71
C SER A 104 -5.40 10.23 16.11
N LEU A 105 -4.55 9.86 15.14
CA LEU A 105 -3.69 10.82 14.42
C LEU A 105 -4.51 11.73 13.51
N LEU A 106 -5.46 11.17 12.74
CA LEU A 106 -6.25 11.91 11.76
C LEU A 106 -7.32 12.80 12.39
N GLU A 107 -7.82 12.45 13.58
CA GLU A 107 -8.78 13.24 14.35
C GLU A 107 -8.10 14.23 15.32
N GLY A 108 -6.77 14.16 15.47
CA GLY A 108 -5.99 15.03 16.33
C GLY A 108 -5.75 16.43 15.78
N GLU A 109 -5.33 17.36 16.64
CA GLU A 109 -5.05 18.76 16.27
C GLU A 109 -3.90 18.90 15.26
N SER A 110 -3.02 17.91 15.17
CA SER A 110 -1.88 17.88 14.25
C SER A 110 -2.27 17.51 12.80
N ALA A 111 -3.53 17.17 12.54
CA ALA A 111 -4.01 16.63 11.27
C ALA A 111 -4.40 17.71 10.24
N THR A 112 -4.07 18.97 10.44
CA THR A 112 -4.50 20.08 9.56
C THR A 112 -4.11 19.89 8.10
N ASN A 113 -2.96 19.26 7.83
CA ASN A 113 -2.48 19.00 6.47
C ASN A 113 -2.93 17.63 5.93
N LEU A 114 -3.61 16.83 6.75
CA LEU A 114 -4.10 15.49 6.40
C LEU A 114 -5.57 15.49 5.93
N GLN A 115 -6.15 16.67 5.72
CA GLN A 115 -7.50 16.77 5.17
C GLN A 115 -7.57 16.13 3.78
N GLY A 116 -8.61 15.32 3.56
CA GLY A 116 -8.79 14.62 2.30
C GLY A 116 -7.91 13.35 2.17
N THR A 117 -7.31 12.87 3.25
CA THR A 117 -6.67 11.54 3.28
C THR A 117 -7.67 10.49 2.80
N THR A 118 -7.20 9.53 2.03
CA THR A 118 -8.02 8.46 1.44
C THR A 118 -7.85 7.14 2.18
N GLU A 119 -8.83 6.23 2.04
CA GLU A 119 -8.73 4.86 2.57
C GLU A 119 -7.45 4.16 2.09
N PHE A 120 -7.07 4.34 0.81
CA PHE A 120 -5.88 3.73 0.25
C PHE A 120 -4.58 4.27 0.85
N GLU A 121 -4.51 5.56 1.15
CA GLU A 121 -3.38 6.16 1.87
C GLU A 121 -3.26 5.59 3.28
N ILE A 122 -4.37 5.45 4.00
CA ILE A 122 -4.38 4.91 5.37
C ILE A 122 -3.90 3.46 5.38
N ILE A 123 -4.48 2.60 4.53
CA ILE A 123 -4.10 1.18 4.53
C ILE A 123 -2.68 0.95 4.04
N THR A 124 -2.18 1.78 3.13
CA THR A 124 -0.79 1.76 2.69
C THR A 124 0.16 2.15 3.82
N ALA A 125 -0.18 3.20 4.58
CA ALA A 125 0.62 3.62 5.74
C ALA A 125 0.62 2.55 6.84
N ILE A 126 -0.53 1.93 7.10
CA ILE A 126 -0.65 0.79 8.04
C ILE A 126 0.24 -0.39 7.59
N ALA A 127 0.29 -0.69 6.29
CA ALA A 127 1.14 -1.76 5.77
C ALA A 127 2.62 -1.49 6.04
N TYR A 128 3.10 -0.27 5.78
CA TYR A 128 4.48 0.13 6.09
C TYR A 128 4.78 0.03 7.59
N ASP A 129 3.87 0.51 8.44
CA ASP A 129 4.03 0.47 9.90
C ASP A 129 4.05 -0.97 10.42
N TYR A 130 3.12 -1.80 9.94
CA TYR A 130 3.07 -3.21 10.31
C TYR A 130 4.34 -3.96 9.91
N PHE A 131 4.79 -3.84 8.67
CA PHE A 131 6.00 -4.51 8.22
C PHE A 131 7.25 -4.07 8.98
N ALA A 132 7.36 -2.79 9.30
CA ALA A 132 8.47 -2.28 10.11
C ALA A 132 8.42 -2.79 11.55
N SER A 133 7.23 -2.83 12.17
CA SER A 133 7.05 -3.35 13.53
C SER A 133 7.33 -4.85 13.63
N GLU A 134 6.99 -5.61 12.58
CA GLU A 134 7.22 -7.04 12.46
C GLU A 134 8.63 -7.39 11.96
N GLN A 135 9.45 -6.39 11.65
CA GLN A 135 10.83 -6.55 11.20
C GLN A 135 10.97 -7.52 10.01
N VAL A 136 10.14 -7.35 8.97
CA VAL A 136 10.27 -8.16 7.76
C VAL A 136 11.63 -7.92 7.08
N ASP A 137 12.21 -8.97 6.49
CA ASP A 137 13.46 -8.84 5.75
C ASP A 137 13.29 -8.05 4.44
N VAL A 138 12.13 -8.22 3.80
CA VAL A 138 11.74 -7.56 2.55
C VAL A 138 10.24 -7.29 2.56
N ALA A 139 9.84 -6.11 2.14
CA ALA A 139 8.44 -5.76 1.86
C ALA A 139 8.22 -5.64 0.35
N ILE A 140 7.25 -6.37 -0.20
CA ILE A 140 6.81 -6.24 -1.59
C ILE A 140 5.56 -5.36 -1.57
N MET A 141 5.64 -4.21 -2.23
CA MET A 141 4.53 -3.25 -2.31
C MET A 141 3.97 -3.24 -3.73
N GLU A 142 2.68 -3.57 -3.86
CA GLU A 142 1.96 -3.47 -5.12
C GLU A 142 1.48 -2.05 -5.33
N VAL A 143 1.79 -1.47 -6.49
CA VAL A 143 1.24 -0.18 -6.92
C VAL A 143 -0.26 -0.30 -7.13
N GLY A 144 -1.03 0.58 -6.52
CA GLY A 144 -2.48 0.63 -6.69
C GLY A 144 -2.86 1.15 -8.07
N MET A 145 -2.40 2.35 -8.41
CA MET A 145 -2.69 2.98 -9.70
C MET A 145 -1.56 3.91 -10.16
N GLY A 146 -1.25 3.86 -11.46
CA GLY A 146 -0.14 4.64 -12.01
C GLY A 146 1.19 4.12 -11.51
N GLY A 147 1.89 4.88 -10.73
CA GLY A 147 3.18 4.59 -10.11
C GLY A 147 3.77 5.85 -9.47
N LEU A 148 4.09 6.85 -10.28
CA LEU A 148 4.79 8.07 -9.86
C LEU A 148 4.14 8.77 -8.65
N LEU A 149 2.83 8.90 -8.63
CA LEU A 149 2.06 9.56 -7.56
C LEU A 149 1.20 8.59 -6.74
N ASP A 150 1.48 7.29 -6.86
CA ASP A 150 0.81 6.28 -6.06
C ASP A 150 1.25 6.34 -4.60
N SER A 151 0.33 6.16 -3.68
CA SER A 151 0.60 6.21 -2.23
C SER A 151 1.71 5.27 -1.78
N THR A 152 1.97 4.20 -2.53
CA THR A 152 3.07 3.26 -2.25
C THR A 152 4.44 3.79 -2.63
N ASN A 153 4.54 4.87 -3.46
CA ASN A 153 5.80 5.40 -3.98
C ASN A 153 6.50 6.39 -3.03
N VAL A 154 6.27 6.30 -1.74
CA VAL A 154 6.96 7.08 -0.70
C VAL A 154 8.25 6.42 -0.21
N CYS A 155 8.54 5.22 -0.64
CA CYS A 155 9.71 4.44 -0.25
C CYS A 155 10.90 4.69 -1.17
N GLN A 156 12.07 4.21 -0.71
CA GLN A 156 13.26 4.07 -1.56
C GLN A 156 13.45 2.57 -1.86
N PRO A 157 12.92 2.06 -2.97
CA PRO A 157 12.94 0.63 -3.24
C PRO A 157 14.35 0.14 -3.59
N ILE A 158 14.69 -1.06 -3.11
CA ILE A 158 15.92 -1.75 -3.52
C ILE A 158 15.77 -2.38 -4.92
N LEU A 159 14.54 -2.59 -5.36
CA LEU A 159 14.20 -3.10 -6.68
C LEU A 159 12.81 -2.57 -7.09
N THR A 160 12.69 -2.15 -8.34
CA THR A 160 11.40 -1.86 -8.96
C THR A 160 11.14 -2.83 -10.11
N GLY A 161 9.86 -3.16 -10.34
CA GLY A 161 9.45 -3.99 -11.46
C GLY A 161 8.17 -3.48 -12.10
N ILE A 162 8.19 -3.36 -13.44
CA ILE A 162 7.01 -3.07 -14.23
C ILE A 162 6.66 -4.34 -15.00
N THR A 163 5.48 -4.89 -14.74
CA THR A 163 5.07 -6.18 -15.32
C THR A 163 4.67 -6.04 -16.78
N THR A 164 3.72 -5.17 -17.05
CA THR A 164 3.25 -4.85 -18.41
C THR A 164 2.78 -3.41 -18.50
N ILE A 165 2.83 -2.83 -19.70
CA ILE A 165 2.20 -1.55 -20.03
C ILE A 165 1.03 -1.83 -20.99
N GLY A 166 -0.14 -1.35 -20.66
CA GLY A 166 -1.35 -1.44 -21.46
C GLY A 166 -2.29 -0.27 -21.20
N LEU A 167 -3.27 -0.08 -22.05
CA LEU A 167 -4.29 0.95 -21.86
C LEU A 167 -5.16 0.60 -20.66
N ASP A 168 -5.03 1.38 -19.59
CA ASP A 168 -5.76 1.25 -18.34
C ASP A 168 -5.85 2.60 -17.65
N HIS A 169 -6.95 2.88 -16.97
CA HIS A 169 -7.19 4.17 -16.32
C HIS A 169 -6.90 5.38 -17.22
N VAL A 170 -7.24 5.30 -18.50
CA VAL A 170 -6.87 6.30 -19.53
C VAL A 170 -7.34 7.72 -19.20
N ALA A 171 -8.44 7.86 -18.47
CA ALA A 171 -8.94 9.16 -18.02
C ALA A 171 -8.00 9.87 -17.03
N LEU A 172 -7.09 9.13 -16.40
CA LEU A 172 -6.20 9.62 -15.35
C LEU A 172 -4.72 9.54 -15.74
N LEU A 173 -4.33 8.47 -16.45
CA LEU A 173 -2.93 8.20 -16.76
C LEU A 173 -2.55 8.61 -18.19
N GLY A 174 -3.53 9.00 -19.02
CA GLY A 174 -3.35 9.31 -20.41
C GLY A 174 -3.84 8.22 -21.36
N ASP A 175 -4.02 8.59 -22.63
CA ASP A 175 -4.65 7.77 -23.66
C ASP A 175 -3.66 7.06 -24.59
N THR A 176 -2.36 7.15 -24.28
CA THR A 176 -1.28 6.48 -25.02
C THR A 176 -0.46 5.55 -24.12
N LEU A 177 0.18 4.54 -24.71
CA LEU A 177 1.06 3.64 -23.97
C LEU A 177 2.27 4.37 -23.37
N GLU A 178 2.79 5.36 -24.08
CA GLU A 178 3.90 6.21 -23.65
C GLU A 178 3.53 7.01 -22.40
N ALA A 179 2.37 7.69 -22.41
CA ALA A 179 1.89 8.46 -21.25
C ALA A 179 1.68 7.55 -20.03
N ILE A 180 1.08 6.38 -20.23
CA ILE A 180 0.88 5.40 -19.16
C ILE A 180 2.22 4.85 -18.65
N ALA A 181 3.18 4.62 -19.52
CA ALA A 181 4.52 4.16 -19.16
C ALA A 181 5.24 5.20 -18.28
N GLU A 182 5.17 6.49 -18.65
CA GLU A 182 5.76 7.59 -17.86
C GLU A 182 5.15 7.67 -16.44
N GLN A 183 3.86 7.40 -16.30
CA GLN A 183 3.21 7.39 -14.99
C GLN A 183 3.57 6.15 -14.15
N LYS A 184 4.00 5.05 -14.79
CA LYS A 184 4.34 3.80 -14.11
C LYS A 184 5.84 3.65 -13.82
N ALA A 185 6.69 4.44 -14.49
CA ALA A 185 8.14 4.43 -14.32
C ALA A 185 8.59 5.36 -13.19
#